data_bd647e9e691f8a152da32e607dfee71d
#
_entry.id   bd647e9e691f8a152da32e607dfee71d
#
_cell.length_a   1.000
_cell.length_b   1.000
_cell.length_c   1.000
_cell.angle_alpha   90.00
_cell.angle_beta   90.00
_cell.angle_gamma   90.00
#
_symmetry.space_group_name_H-M   'P 1'
#
loop_
_entity.id
_entity.type
_entity.pdbx_description
1 polymer ?
#
loop_
_entity_poly.entity_id
_entity_poly.type
_entity_poly.pdbx_seq_one_letter_code
_entity_poly.pdbx_strand_id
1 'polypeptide(L)'
;CRVLINTPSSQGGIGDLYNFKLAPSLTLGCGSWGGNSVSENVGIKHLLNIKTVAERRENMLWFRAPEKVYIKRGCLPVALEELKNVMDKKKVFIVTDTFLFENGYTKPITDKLDELGIAHTTFSNVAPDPTLACAIEGTRAMNEFKPDAIIAVGGGSAMDAGKIMWVMYEHPEVDFLDMAMRFMDIRKRVYTFPKMGEKAYFIAVPTSAGTGSEVTPFAVITDEKTGTKYPLADYELLPKMAIVDCNMMMNAPKGLTSASGIDAVTHCLEAYASMMATEYTDGLAIESLKNIFKYLPRAYENGAN
;
A
#
# COMPACT_ATOMS: atom_id res chain seq x y z
N CYS A 1 -13.18 -17.55 20.77
CA CYS A 1 -13.95 -17.49 19.52
C CYS A 1 -14.76 -16.20 19.46
N ARG A 2 -14.81 -15.57 18.31
CA ARG A 2 -15.60 -14.34 18.07
C ARG A 2 -16.81 -14.68 17.21
N VAL A 3 -17.95 -14.08 17.52
CA VAL A 3 -19.17 -14.20 16.72
C VAL A 3 -19.45 -12.81 16.15
N LEU A 4 -19.53 -12.71 14.83
CA LEU A 4 -19.79 -11.46 14.11
C LEU A 4 -21.20 -11.49 13.58
N ILE A 5 -21.96 -10.41 13.79
CA ILE A 5 -23.34 -10.26 13.34
C ILE A 5 -23.34 -9.29 12.15
N ASN A 6 -23.89 -9.72 11.01
CA ASN A 6 -24.01 -8.92 9.78
C ASN A 6 -22.68 -8.31 9.33
N THR A 7 -21.58 -9.04 9.49
CA THR A 7 -20.24 -8.54 9.23
C THR A 7 -19.34 -9.66 8.73
N PRO A 8 -18.55 -9.46 7.67
CA PRO A 8 -17.56 -10.44 7.20
C PRO A 8 -16.56 -10.83 8.30
N SER A 9 -16.22 -12.12 8.37
CA SER A 9 -15.31 -12.65 9.40
C SER A 9 -13.90 -12.06 9.34
N SER A 10 -13.42 -11.70 8.15
CA SER A 10 -12.13 -11.04 7.94
C SER A 10 -12.02 -9.72 8.70
N GLN A 11 -13.08 -8.93 8.73
CA GLN A 11 -13.10 -7.65 9.45
C GLN A 11 -13.03 -7.84 10.97
N GLY A 12 -13.68 -8.87 11.50
CA GLY A 12 -13.56 -9.21 12.91
C GLY A 12 -12.18 -9.72 13.32
N GLY A 13 -11.41 -10.28 12.37
CA GLY A 13 -10.03 -10.68 12.59
C GLY A 13 -9.11 -9.47 12.77
N ILE A 14 -9.27 -8.44 11.94
CA ILE A 14 -8.48 -7.21 12.00
C ILE A 14 -8.88 -6.32 13.20
N GLY A 15 -10.13 -6.48 13.70
CA GLY A 15 -10.58 -5.84 14.93
C GLY A 15 -10.73 -4.32 14.78
N ASP A 16 -10.01 -3.56 15.59
CA ASP A 16 -10.19 -2.11 15.70
C ASP A 16 -9.88 -1.32 14.42
N LEU A 17 -9.12 -1.88 13.49
CA LEU A 17 -8.87 -1.23 12.21
C LEU A 17 -10.17 -0.95 11.44
N TYR A 18 -11.18 -1.82 11.63
CA TYR A 18 -12.49 -1.71 10.99
C TYR A 18 -13.61 -1.33 11.96
N ASN A 19 -13.34 -0.44 12.91
CA ASN A 19 -14.39 0.10 13.76
C ASN A 19 -14.98 -0.90 14.79
N PHE A 20 -14.26 -1.96 15.13
CA PHE A 20 -14.59 -2.82 16.27
C PHE A 20 -13.73 -2.45 17.47
N LYS A 21 -14.31 -2.43 18.67
CA LYS A 21 -13.55 -2.30 19.92
C LYS A 21 -12.93 -3.65 20.35
N LEU A 22 -12.26 -4.31 19.41
CA LEU A 22 -11.59 -5.59 19.61
C LEU A 22 -10.11 -5.42 19.29
N ALA A 23 -9.23 -6.03 20.08
CA ALA A 23 -7.82 -6.09 19.75
C ALA A 23 -7.61 -6.75 18.39
N PRO A 24 -6.76 -6.18 17.50
CA PRO A 24 -6.43 -6.79 16.23
C PRO A 24 -5.86 -8.20 16.42
N SER A 25 -6.19 -9.11 15.51
CA SER A 25 -5.65 -10.47 15.53
C SER A 25 -5.56 -11.01 14.11
N LEU A 26 -4.39 -11.49 13.73
CA LEU A 26 -4.19 -12.19 12.45
C LEU A 26 -4.58 -13.66 12.51
N THR A 27 -4.65 -14.23 13.72
CA THR A 27 -5.09 -15.62 13.94
C THR A 27 -6.13 -15.63 15.03
N LEU A 28 -7.20 -16.34 14.80
CA LEU A 28 -8.28 -16.55 15.78
C LEU A 28 -8.28 -18.00 16.24
N GLY A 29 -7.92 -18.21 17.50
CA GLY A 29 -8.06 -19.53 18.14
C GLY A 29 -9.50 -19.85 18.45
N CYS A 30 -9.81 -21.14 18.49
CA CYS A 30 -11.15 -21.64 18.87
C CYS A 30 -11.35 -21.72 20.40
N GLY A 31 -10.51 -21.08 21.18
CA GLY A 31 -10.53 -21.17 22.63
C GLY A 31 -10.22 -22.60 23.12
N SER A 32 -10.93 -23.09 24.12
CA SER A 32 -10.74 -24.43 24.67
C SER A 32 -10.93 -25.57 23.64
N TRP A 33 -11.70 -25.32 22.61
CA TRP A 33 -11.91 -26.29 21.49
C TRP A 33 -10.72 -26.39 20.54
N GLY A 34 -9.87 -25.37 20.50
CA GLY A 34 -8.69 -25.33 19.65
C GLY A 34 -7.43 -25.99 20.26
N GLY A 35 -7.55 -26.58 21.44
CA GLY A 35 -6.43 -27.21 22.14
C GLY A 35 -5.38 -26.21 22.66
N ASN A 36 -5.74 -24.94 22.81
CA ASN A 36 -4.85 -23.90 23.32
C ASN A 36 -4.58 -24.12 24.82
N SER A 37 -3.30 -24.06 25.20
CA SER A 37 -2.90 -24.08 26.61
C SER A 37 -2.96 -22.66 27.22
N VAL A 38 -3.17 -22.61 28.51
CA VAL A 38 -3.18 -21.35 29.27
C VAL A 38 -1.75 -21.00 29.68
N SER A 39 -1.31 -19.77 29.41
CA SER A 39 0.02 -19.27 29.74
C SER A 39 0.09 -18.47 31.06
N GLU A 40 -1.03 -18.38 31.78
CA GLU A 40 -1.17 -17.63 33.04
C GLU A 40 -1.83 -18.50 34.12
N ASN A 41 -1.85 -18.02 35.39
CA ASN A 41 -2.48 -18.72 36.48
C ASN A 41 -3.96 -19.03 36.19
N VAL A 42 -4.37 -20.29 36.37
CA VAL A 42 -5.73 -20.71 36.15
C VAL A 42 -6.67 -20.08 37.17
N GLY A 43 -7.60 -19.28 36.69
CA GLY A 43 -8.65 -18.65 37.50
C GLY A 43 -10.04 -18.91 36.87
N ILE A 44 -11.08 -18.32 37.46
CA ILE A 44 -12.47 -18.47 37.04
C ILE A 44 -12.64 -18.18 35.53
N LYS A 45 -11.93 -17.16 34.99
CA LYS A 45 -11.98 -16.83 33.57
C LYS A 45 -11.57 -17.97 32.64
N HIS A 46 -10.75 -18.91 33.12
CA HIS A 46 -10.29 -20.07 32.33
C HIS A 46 -11.31 -21.22 32.32
N LEU A 47 -12.24 -21.21 33.24
CA LEU A 47 -13.36 -22.16 33.30
C LEU A 47 -14.56 -21.70 32.45
N LEU A 48 -14.53 -20.42 32.02
CA LEU A 48 -15.59 -19.84 31.21
C LEU A 48 -15.20 -19.86 29.73
N ASN A 49 -16.08 -20.38 28.90
CA ASN A 49 -15.92 -20.25 27.45
C ASN A 49 -16.52 -18.91 26.97
N ILE A 50 -15.73 -17.86 27.10
CA ILE A 50 -16.17 -16.49 26.75
C ILE A 50 -16.30 -16.37 25.25
N LYS A 51 -17.49 -16.01 24.78
CA LYS A 51 -17.76 -15.64 23.38
C LYS A 51 -17.93 -14.13 23.28
N THR A 52 -17.20 -13.51 22.37
CA THR A 52 -17.40 -12.09 22.09
C THR A 52 -18.41 -11.95 20.96
N VAL A 53 -19.49 -11.21 21.21
CA VAL A 53 -20.45 -10.79 20.19
C VAL A 53 -20.09 -9.38 19.79
N ALA A 54 -19.85 -9.17 18.50
CA ALA A 54 -19.50 -7.87 17.96
C ALA A 54 -20.52 -7.44 16.91
N GLU A 55 -21.02 -6.23 17.03
CA GLU A 55 -21.94 -5.61 16.10
C GLU A 55 -21.26 -4.47 15.38
N ARG A 56 -21.57 -4.33 14.10
CA ARG A 56 -21.07 -3.26 13.23
C ARG A 56 -21.53 -1.88 13.74
N ARG A 57 -20.63 -0.91 13.72
CA ARG A 57 -20.98 0.52 13.81
C ARG A 57 -20.77 1.18 12.47
N GLU A 58 -21.61 2.14 12.13
CA GLU A 58 -21.43 2.94 10.92
C GLU A 58 -20.17 3.78 11.01
N ASN A 59 -19.41 3.79 9.90
CA ASN A 59 -18.29 4.68 9.69
C ASN A 59 -18.71 5.91 8.91
N MET A 60 -17.93 6.98 9.03
CA MET A 60 -17.99 8.08 8.07
C MET A 60 -17.37 7.61 6.77
N LEU A 61 -18.19 7.48 5.73
CA LEU A 61 -17.74 7.00 4.42
C LEU A 61 -17.32 8.19 3.56
N TRP A 62 -16.14 8.09 2.98
CA TRP A 62 -15.67 8.99 1.93
C TRP A 62 -14.83 8.23 0.92
N PHE A 63 -14.72 8.77 -0.29
CA PHE A 63 -13.84 8.27 -1.34
C PHE A 63 -12.70 9.27 -1.56
N ARG A 64 -11.47 8.79 -1.57
CA ARG A 64 -10.28 9.58 -1.91
C ARG A 64 -9.38 8.77 -2.85
N ALA A 65 -8.93 9.41 -3.91
CA ALA A 65 -8.00 8.89 -4.89
C ALA A 65 -6.79 9.83 -4.98
N PRO A 66 -5.67 9.44 -5.63
CA PRO A 66 -4.61 10.36 -5.99
C PRO A 66 -5.14 11.61 -6.73
N GLU A 67 -4.46 12.73 -6.58
CA GLU A 67 -4.83 13.97 -7.28
C GLU A 67 -4.86 13.77 -8.80
N LYS A 68 -3.94 12.91 -9.30
CA LYS A 68 -3.86 12.54 -10.72
C LYS A 68 -3.57 11.05 -10.89
N VAL A 69 -4.28 10.42 -11.81
CA VAL A 69 -4.02 9.03 -12.21
C VAL A 69 -3.92 8.98 -13.73
N TYR A 70 -2.71 8.75 -14.22
CA TYR A 70 -2.47 8.51 -15.64
C TYR A 70 -2.64 7.02 -15.94
N ILE A 71 -3.56 6.67 -16.82
CA ILE A 71 -3.84 5.28 -17.22
C ILE A 71 -3.87 5.19 -18.74
N LYS A 72 -2.77 4.86 -19.36
CA LYS A 72 -2.69 4.57 -20.78
C LYS A 72 -1.30 4.05 -21.16
N ARG A 73 -1.23 3.19 -22.15
CA ARG A 73 0.04 2.77 -22.75
C ARG A 73 0.81 4.00 -23.25
N GLY A 74 2.05 4.16 -22.79
CA GLY A 74 2.92 5.28 -23.17
C GLY A 74 2.62 6.59 -22.43
N CYS A 75 1.88 6.56 -21.30
CA CYS A 75 1.60 7.77 -20.54
C CYS A 75 2.75 8.21 -19.65
N LEU A 76 3.71 7.33 -19.35
CA LEU A 76 4.82 7.63 -18.44
C LEU A 76 5.61 8.89 -18.84
N PRO A 77 6.16 9.04 -20.07
CA PRO A 77 6.91 10.23 -20.42
C PRO A 77 6.05 11.50 -20.39
N VAL A 78 4.77 11.42 -20.76
CA VAL A 78 3.85 12.56 -20.73
C VAL A 78 3.60 13.02 -19.28
N ALA A 79 3.35 12.08 -18.37
CA ALA A 79 3.15 12.40 -16.96
C ALA A 79 4.40 13.02 -16.32
N LEU A 80 5.59 12.55 -16.70
CA LEU A 80 6.85 13.09 -16.18
C LEU A 80 7.12 14.54 -16.64
N GLU A 81 6.58 14.97 -17.80
CA GLU A 81 6.70 16.36 -18.23
C GLU A 81 6.04 17.36 -17.28
N GLU A 82 5.01 16.92 -16.52
CA GLU A 82 4.40 17.80 -15.51
C GLU A 82 5.39 18.22 -14.41
N LEU A 83 6.35 17.35 -14.07
CA LEU A 83 7.34 17.66 -13.06
C LEU A 83 8.09 18.96 -13.37
N LYS A 84 8.43 19.18 -14.65
CA LYS A 84 9.11 20.40 -15.08
C LYS A 84 8.13 21.52 -15.44
N ASN A 85 7.17 21.20 -16.33
CA ASN A 85 6.37 22.20 -17.02
C ASN A 85 5.25 22.79 -16.14
N VAL A 86 4.79 22.04 -15.15
CA VAL A 86 3.67 22.41 -14.27
C VAL A 86 4.12 22.64 -12.83
N MET A 87 4.98 21.77 -12.31
CA MET A 87 5.34 21.77 -10.89
C MET A 87 6.72 22.38 -10.59
N ASP A 88 7.51 22.67 -11.63
CA ASP A 88 8.88 23.21 -11.54
C ASP A 88 9.83 22.41 -10.63
N LYS A 89 9.68 21.07 -10.62
CA LYS A 89 10.53 20.16 -9.84
C LYS A 89 11.94 20.10 -10.41
N LYS A 90 12.94 20.00 -9.54
CA LYS A 90 14.36 20.07 -9.90
C LYS A 90 15.13 18.80 -9.56
N LYS A 91 14.69 18.05 -8.55
CA LYS A 91 15.41 16.90 -8.01
C LYS A 91 14.46 15.74 -7.73
N VAL A 92 14.66 14.65 -8.44
CA VAL A 92 13.83 13.43 -8.31
C VAL A 92 14.63 12.33 -7.64
N PHE A 93 14.08 11.74 -6.59
CA PHE A 93 14.60 10.54 -5.95
C PHE A 93 13.77 9.32 -6.37
N ILE A 94 14.41 8.34 -7.00
CA ILE A 94 13.75 7.13 -7.49
C ILE A 94 13.96 6.01 -6.47
N VAL A 95 12.86 5.35 -6.06
CA VAL A 95 12.88 4.20 -5.16
C VAL A 95 12.44 2.96 -5.94
N THR A 96 13.25 1.90 -5.91
CA THR A 96 12.96 0.65 -6.62
C THR A 96 13.67 -0.53 -5.94
N ASP A 97 13.47 -1.74 -6.44
CA ASP A 97 14.24 -2.91 -6.05
C ASP A 97 15.43 -3.17 -7.00
N THR A 98 16.36 -4.01 -6.54
CA THR A 98 17.59 -4.33 -7.28
C THR A 98 17.27 -4.97 -8.64
N PHE A 99 16.30 -5.88 -8.69
CA PHE A 99 15.95 -6.58 -9.93
C PHE A 99 15.46 -5.61 -11.00
N LEU A 100 14.55 -4.73 -10.65
CA LEU A 100 14.00 -3.74 -11.60
C LEU A 100 15.07 -2.75 -12.05
N PHE A 101 15.96 -2.34 -11.15
CA PHE A 101 17.07 -1.45 -11.47
C PHE A 101 18.04 -2.09 -12.46
N GLU A 102 18.52 -3.30 -12.16
CA GLU A 102 19.49 -4.02 -13.01
C GLU A 102 18.90 -4.40 -14.38
N ASN A 103 17.60 -4.65 -14.46
CA ASN A 103 16.91 -4.96 -15.70
C ASN A 103 16.37 -3.73 -16.46
N GLY A 104 16.77 -2.52 -16.04
CA GLY A 104 16.54 -1.28 -16.78
C GLY A 104 15.10 -0.75 -16.73
N TYR A 105 14.27 -1.17 -15.77
CA TYR A 105 12.91 -0.65 -15.63
C TYR A 105 12.87 0.84 -15.22
N THR A 106 13.92 1.33 -14.59
CA THR A 106 14.05 2.76 -14.26
C THR A 106 14.52 3.60 -15.45
N LYS A 107 15.09 2.98 -16.48
CA LYS A 107 15.69 3.70 -17.61
C LYS A 107 14.72 4.62 -18.36
N PRO A 108 13.47 4.25 -18.68
CA PRO A 108 12.52 5.18 -19.30
C PRO A 108 12.25 6.45 -18.47
N ILE A 109 12.38 6.33 -17.16
CA ILE A 109 12.20 7.45 -16.23
C ILE A 109 13.44 8.31 -16.20
N THR A 110 14.62 7.72 -16.01
CA THR A 110 15.90 8.47 -15.95
C THR A 110 16.20 9.19 -17.27
N ASP A 111 16.02 8.51 -18.41
CA ASP A 111 16.20 9.11 -19.73
C ASP A 111 15.28 10.33 -19.93
N LYS A 112 14.02 10.25 -19.46
CA LYS A 112 13.09 11.38 -19.55
C LYS A 112 13.44 12.51 -18.59
N LEU A 113 13.91 12.19 -17.38
CA LEU A 113 14.37 13.20 -16.43
C LEU A 113 15.62 13.93 -16.94
N ASP A 114 16.54 13.21 -17.60
CA ASP A 114 17.71 13.80 -18.25
C ASP A 114 17.31 14.74 -19.41
N GLU A 115 16.37 14.32 -20.26
CA GLU A 115 15.79 15.16 -21.31
C GLU A 115 15.20 16.46 -20.75
N LEU A 116 14.51 16.35 -19.60
CA LEU A 116 13.89 17.47 -18.93
C LEU A 116 14.91 18.35 -18.15
N GLY A 117 16.15 17.89 -17.99
CA GLY A 117 17.17 18.56 -17.19
C GLY A 117 16.88 18.55 -15.70
N ILE A 118 16.22 17.49 -15.20
CA ILE A 118 15.91 17.29 -13.79
C ILE A 118 16.98 16.38 -13.19
N ALA A 119 17.65 16.84 -12.14
CA ALA A 119 18.64 16.03 -11.43
C ALA A 119 17.93 14.83 -10.75
N HIS A 120 18.53 13.65 -10.85
CA HIS A 120 17.94 12.47 -10.22
C HIS A 120 18.98 11.54 -9.60
N THR A 121 18.54 10.72 -8.69
CA THR A 121 19.31 9.60 -8.12
C THR A 121 18.37 8.43 -7.83
N THR A 122 18.92 7.21 -7.79
CA THR A 122 18.13 6.00 -7.57
C THR A 122 18.60 5.26 -6.33
N PHE A 123 17.67 4.91 -5.47
CA PHE A 123 17.83 3.95 -4.39
C PHE A 123 17.21 2.63 -4.83
N SER A 124 18.02 1.60 -5.05
CA SER A 124 17.61 0.33 -5.64
C SER A 124 17.71 -0.86 -4.67
N ASN A 125 17.85 -0.59 -3.37
CA ASN A 125 18.09 -1.63 -2.36
C ASN A 125 16.81 -2.03 -1.60
N VAL A 126 15.64 -1.93 -2.24
CA VAL A 126 14.39 -2.38 -1.61
C VAL A 126 14.25 -3.88 -1.76
N ALA A 127 14.21 -4.59 -0.63
CA ALA A 127 13.94 -6.02 -0.59
C ALA A 127 12.43 -6.33 -0.70
N PRO A 128 12.05 -7.54 -1.15
CA PRO A 128 10.70 -8.06 -0.92
C PRO A 128 10.40 -8.00 0.59
N ASP A 129 9.16 -7.63 0.98
CA ASP A 129 8.82 -7.33 2.37
C ASP A 129 9.74 -6.26 2.98
N PRO A 130 9.56 -4.98 2.61
CA PRO A 130 10.49 -3.92 2.97
C PRO A 130 10.59 -3.77 4.49
N THR A 131 11.83 -3.51 4.95
CA THR A 131 12.13 -3.42 6.37
C THR A 131 12.27 -1.97 6.82
N LEU A 132 12.13 -1.75 8.13
CA LEU A 132 12.35 -0.43 8.72
C LEU A 132 13.79 0.05 8.50
N ALA A 133 14.77 -0.86 8.56
CA ALA A 133 16.18 -0.54 8.28
C ALA A 133 16.38 -0.04 6.84
N CYS A 134 15.75 -0.69 5.85
CA CYS A 134 15.76 -0.25 4.46
C CYS A 134 15.16 1.16 4.31
N ALA A 135 14.04 1.44 5.00
CA ALA A 135 13.42 2.77 4.96
C ALA A 135 14.33 3.85 5.58
N ILE A 136 15.01 3.55 6.68
CA ILE A 136 15.98 4.45 7.32
C ILE A 136 17.16 4.74 6.39
N GLU A 137 17.71 3.71 5.72
CA GLU A 137 18.80 3.86 4.75
C GLU A 137 18.40 4.76 3.58
N GLY A 138 17.24 4.49 2.95
CA GLY A 138 16.73 5.31 1.86
C GLY A 138 16.44 6.75 2.28
N THR A 139 15.91 6.95 3.49
CA THR A 139 15.68 8.30 4.05
C THR A 139 16.98 9.06 4.26
N ARG A 140 18.07 8.38 4.67
CA ARG A 140 19.39 9.00 4.77
C ARG A 140 19.86 9.49 3.40
N ALA A 141 19.76 8.65 2.38
CA ALA A 141 20.10 9.03 1.00
C ALA A 141 19.23 10.21 0.49
N MET A 142 17.93 10.24 0.83
CA MET A 142 17.05 11.38 0.53
C MET A 142 17.52 12.67 1.22
N ASN A 143 17.93 12.60 2.48
CA ASN A 143 18.43 13.78 3.22
C ASN A 143 19.73 14.36 2.63
N GLU A 144 20.57 13.51 2.06
CA GLU A 144 21.79 13.94 1.36
C GLU A 144 21.46 14.58 0.00
N PHE A 145 20.59 13.96 -0.78
CA PHE A 145 20.21 14.43 -2.11
C PHE A 145 19.23 15.60 -2.10
N LYS A 146 18.33 15.65 -1.11
CA LYS A 146 17.28 16.68 -0.93
C LYS A 146 16.32 16.77 -2.13
N PRO A 147 15.57 15.72 -2.44
CA PRO A 147 14.61 15.74 -3.53
C PRO A 147 13.41 16.64 -3.24
N ASP A 148 12.83 17.19 -4.29
CA ASP A 148 11.52 17.86 -4.28
C ASP A 148 10.42 17.03 -4.96
N ALA A 149 10.79 15.86 -5.51
CA ALA A 149 9.86 14.82 -5.92
C ALA A 149 10.46 13.42 -5.68
N ILE A 150 9.59 12.45 -5.41
CA ILE A 150 9.94 11.04 -5.19
C ILE A 150 9.14 10.20 -6.18
N ILE A 151 9.79 9.27 -6.88
CA ILE A 151 9.14 8.31 -7.78
C ILE A 151 9.41 6.91 -7.25
N ALA A 152 8.38 6.23 -6.74
CA ALA A 152 8.46 4.82 -6.37
C ALA A 152 8.06 3.94 -7.56
N VAL A 153 8.98 3.10 -8.03
CA VAL A 153 8.80 2.24 -9.21
C VAL A 153 8.88 0.79 -8.78
N GLY A 154 7.83 0.03 -8.98
CA GLY A 154 7.86 -1.39 -8.64
C GLY A 154 6.51 -1.98 -8.27
N GLY A 155 6.56 -3.11 -7.58
CA GLY A 155 5.40 -3.69 -6.92
C GLY A 155 5.07 -2.99 -5.60
N GLY A 156 4.17 -3.59 -4.81
CA GLY A 156 3.77 -3.07 -3.50
C GLY A 156 4.96 -2.76 -2.60
N SER A 157 5.96 -3.66 -2.54
CA SER A 157 7.13 -3.48 -1.67
C SER A 157 7.92 -2.19 -1.94
N ALA A 158 8.20 -1.88 -3.22
CA ALA A 158 8.92 -0.66 -3.58
C ALA A 158 8.10 0.60 -3.29
N MET A 159 6.79 0.55 -3.57
CA MET A 159 5.90 1.67 -3.30
C MET A 159 5.69 1.91 -1.81
N ASP A 160 5.53 0.85 -1.02
CA ASP A 160 5.36 0.92 0.43
C ASP A 160 6.63 1.44 1.11
N ALA A 161 7.82 0.92 0.73
CA ALA A 161 9.09 1.47 1.19
C ALA A 161 9.22 2.96 0.84
N GLY A 162 8.88 3.34 -0.39
CA GLY A 162 8.89 4.73 -0.84
C GLY A 162 8.00 5.63 0.00
N LYS A 163 6.78 5.19 0.33
CA LYS A 163 5.85 5.93 1.19
C LYS A 163 6.41 6.15 2.60
N ILE A 164 7.02 5.12 3.19
CA ILE A 164 7.61 5.24 4.53
C ILE A 164 8.84 6.17 4.50
N MET A 165 9.71 6.01 3.50
CA MET A 165 10.84 6.93 3.29
C MET A 165 10.37 8.37 3.11
N TRP A 166 9.26 8.57 2.38
CA TRP A 166 8.66 9.89 2.18
C TRP A 166 8.22 10.53 3.51
N VAL A 167 7.52 9.77 4.37
CA VAL A 167 7.12 10.24 5.71
C VAL A 167 8.34 10.63 6.53
N MET A 168 9.33 9.74 6.64
CA MET A 168 10.54 9.98 7.43
C MET A 168 11.37 11.15 6.89
N TYR A 169 11.33 11.39 5.58
CA TYR A 169 12.02 12.51 4.94
C TYR A 169 11.33 13.85 5.20
N GLU A 170 10.01 13.90 5.12
CA GLU A 170 9.24 15.13 5.38
C GLU A 170 9.13 15.44 6.85
N HIS A 171 8.94 14.41 7.68
CA HIS A 171 8.61 14.50 9.11
C HIS A 171 9.53 13.62 9.95
N PRO A 172 10.81 13.99 10.09
CA PRO A 172 11.78 13.22 10.88
C PRO A 172 11.46 13.18 12.37
N GLU A 173 10.57 14.04 12.84
CA GLU A 173 10.11 14.10 14.24
C GLU A 173 9.08 13.03 14.58
N VAL A 174 8.51 12.34 13.60
CA VAL A 174 7.42 11.39 13.80
C VAL A 174 7.95 10.05 14.28
N ASP A 175 7.40 9.54 15.37
CA ASP A 175 7.67 8.18 15.83
C ASP A 175 6.93 7.16 14.97
N PHE A 176 7.66 6.17 14.50
CA PHE A 176 7.10 5.11 13.65
C PHE A 176 6.05 4.28 14.37
N LEU A 177 6.24 3.96 15.67
CA LEU A 177 5.30 3.17 16.44
C LEU A 177 3.97 3.91 16.66
N ASP A 178 4.05 5.23 16.82
CA ASP A 178 2.85 6.06 16.89
C ASP A 178 2.06 6.00 15.58
N MET A 179 2.71 6.01 14.43
CA MET A 179 2.05 5.86 13.13
C MET A 179 1.43 4.46 12.95
N ALA A 180 2.06 3.42 13.46
CA ALA A 180 1.58 2.05 13.35
C ALA A 180 0.29 1.77 14.16
N MET A 181 -0.07 2.67 15.08
CA MET A 181 -1.25 2.57 15.95
C MET A 181 -2.49 3.29 15.37
N ARG A 182 -2.67 3.31 14.04
CA ARG A 182 -3.68 4.14 13.37
C ARG A 182 -4.97 3.46 13.02
N PHE A 183 -6.04 4.28 13.04
CA PHE A 183 -7.35 3.92 12.52
C PHE A 183 -7.75 4.89 11.40
N MET A 184 -8.34 4.37 10.34
CA MET A 184 -8.84 5.17 9.23
C MET A 184 -10.09 5.97 9.60
N ASP A 185 -10.86 5.52 10.59
CA ASP A 185 -12.02 6.26 11.09
C ASP A 185 -11.56 7.47 11.92
N ILE A 186 -11.85 8.67 11.41
CA ILE A 186 -11.48 9.94 12.02
C ILE A 186 -11.97 10.07 13.48
N ARG A 187 -13.08 9.43 13.84
CA ARG A 187 -13.63 9.45 15.21
C ARG A 187 -12.80 8.66 16.21
N LYS A 188 -11.91 7.79 15.72
CA LYS A 188 -11.03 6.95 16.53
C LYS A 188 -9.58 7.38 16.48
N ARG A 189 -9.26 8.45 15.78
CA ARG A 189 -7.89 8.93 15.69
C ARG A 189 -7.31 9.24 17.07
N VAL A 190 -6.31 8.45 17.44
CA VAL A 190 -5.49 8.66 18.63
C VAL A 190 -4.29 9.57 18.32
N TYR A 191 -3.93 9.66 17.05
CA TYR A 191 -2.79 10.44 16.56
C TYR A 191 -3.18 11.20 15.30
N THR A 192 -2.69 12.36 15.09
CA THR A 192 -2.85 13.11 13.86
C THR A 192 -1.67 12.82 12.95
N PHE A 193 -1.92 12.14 11.83
CA PHE A 193 -0.90 11.92 10.82
C PHE A 193 -0.47 13.27 10.24
N PRO A 194 0.84 13.52 10.06
CA PRO A 194 1.31 14.79 9.52
C PRO A 194 0.84 14.97 8.08
N LYS A 195 0.69 16.22 7.66
CA LYS A 195 0.33 16.53 6.28
C LYS A 195 1.50 16.25 5.35
N MET A 196 1.23 15.49 4.27
CA MET A 196 2.26 15.04 3.35
C MET A 196 2.26 15.79 2.02
N GLY A 197 3.42 15.88 1.38
CA GLY A 197 3.60 16.45 0.04
C GLY A 197 4.00 17.92 0.03
N GLU A 198 4.40 18.49 1.16
CA GLU A 198 4.89 19.87 1.23
C GLU A 198 6.37 19.95 0.83
N LYS A 199 7.19 18.97 1.21
CA LYS A 199 8.63 18.96 0.90
C LYS A 199 8.92 18.22 -0.40
N ALA A 200 8.26 17.10 -0.66
CA ALA A 200 8.44 16.30 -1.86
C ALA A 200 7.12 15.76 -2.42
N TYR A 201 6.93 15.88 -3.73
CA TYR A 201 5.76 15.34 -4.42
C TYR A 201 5.93 13.84 -4.68
N PHE A 202 5.03 13.01 -4.18
CA PHE A 202 5.16 11.55 -4.28
C PHE A 202 4.38 10.99 -5.47
N ILE A 203 5.09 10.24 -6.31
CA ILE A 203 4.58 9.58 -7.52
C ILE A 203 4.80 8.08 -7.40
N ALA A 204 3.78 7.29 -7.76
CA ALA A 204 3.86 5.84 -7.79
C ALA A 204 3.71 5.32 -9.22
N VAL A 205 4.62 4.42 -9.62
CA VAL A 205 4.67 3.78 -10.94
C VAL A 205 4.67 2.27 -10.75
N PRO A 206 3.52 1.60 -10.85
CA PRO A 206 3.43 0.16 -10.64
C PRO A 206 4.06 -0.63 -11.79
N THR A 207 4.72 -1.75 -11.45
CA THR A 207 5.24 -2.75 -12.41
C THR A 207 4.53 -4.09 -12.30
N SER A 208 3.51 -4.17 -11.45
CA SER A 208 2.61 -5.32 -11.30
C SER A 208 1.16 -4.83 -11.19
N ALA A 209 0.22 -5.64 -11.61
CA ALA A 209 -1.21 -5.31 -11.61
C ALA A 209 -1.95 -6.15 -10.56
N GLY A 210 -1.90 -5.75 -9.30
CA GLY A 210 -2.50 -6.50 -8.17
C GLY A 210 -2.70 -5.63 -6.94
N THR A 211 -1.61 -5.23 -6.30
CA THR A 211 -1.64 -4.60 -4.97
C THR A 211 -2.39 -3.26 -4.92
N GLY A 212 -2.40 -2.50 -6.03
CA GLY A 212 -3.02 -1.17 -6.06
C GLY A 212 -2.32 -0.15 -5.15
N SER A 213 -1.08 -0.40 -4.70
CA SER A 213 -0.40 0.50 -3.77
C SER A 213 -0.24 1.93 -4.33
N GLU A 214 -0.24 2.09 -5.65
CA GLU A 214 -0.20 3.39 -6.33
C GLU A 214 -1.44 4.26 -6.07
N VAL A 215 -2.55 3.65 -5.65
CA VAL A 215 -3.82 4.34 -5.39
C VAL A 215 -4.37 4.08 -3.99
N THR A 216 -3.58 3.51 -3.10
CA THR A 216 -4.01 3.17 -1.73
C THR A 216 -3.29 4.00 -0.65
N PRO A 217 -3.98 4.32 0.45
CA PRO A 217 -3.42 5.03 1.59
C PRO A 217 -2.72 4.08 2.58
N PHE A 218 -2.21 2.95 2.12
CA PHE A 218 -1.56 1.95 2.95
C PHE A 218 -0.07 1.84 2.62
N ALA A 219 0.71 1.46 3.62
CA ALA A 219 2.08 0.97 3.46
C ALA A 219 2.36 -0.10 4.52
N VAL A 220 2.92 -1.23 4.11
CA VAL A 220 3.28 -2.32 5.02
C VAL A 220 4.79 -2.38 5.15
N ILE A 221 5.29 -2.37 6.38
CA ILE A 221 6.71 -2.46 6.66
C ILE A 221 6.98 -3.47 7.78
N THR A 222 8.10 -4.16 7.69
CA THR A 222 8.51 -5.17 8.67
C THR A 222 9.54 -4.58 9.62
N ASP A 223 9.31 -4.71 10.92
CA ASP A 223 10.35 -4.51 11.92
C ASP A 223 11.19 -5.79 12.01
N GLU A 224 12.43 -5.71 11.58
CA GLU A 224 13.36 -6.85 11.55
C GLU A 224 13.69 -7.40 12.93
N LYS A 225 13.66 -6.55 13.96
CA LYS A 225 14.00 -6.93 15.33
C LYS A 225 12.95 -7.85 15.94
N THR A 226 11.70 -7.60 15.62
CA THR A 226 10.55 -8.34 16.17
C THR A 226 9.95 -9.31 15.16
N GLY A 227 10.26 -9.18 13.87
CA GLY A 227 9.61 -9.89 12.76
C GLY A 227 8.16 -9.46 12.55
N THR A 228 7.73 -8.36 13.16
CA THR A 228 6.35 -7.88 13.11
C THR A 228 6.12 -7.03 11.86
N LYS A 229 5.05 -7.31 11.13
CA LYS A 229 4.58 -6.47 10.03
C LYS A 229 3.63 -5.41 10.57
N TYR A 230 3.94 -4.16 10.26
CA TYR A 230 3.13 -3.01 10.62
C TYR A 230 2.42 -2.45 9.39
N PRO A 231 1.11 -2.59 9.29
CA PRO A 231 0.33 -1.87 8.29
C PRO A 231 0.09 -0.43 8.75
N LEU A 232 0.68 0.53 8.07
CA LEU A 232 0.35 1.94 8.25
C LEU A 232 -0.82 2.29 7.34
N ALA A 233 -1.79 3.01 7.88
CA ALA A 233 -3.01 3.38 7.16
C ALA A 233 -3.39 4.82 7.48
N ASP A 234 -3.13 5.72 6.56
CA ASP A 234 -3.64 7.10 6.60
C ASP A 234 -3.75 7.67 5.18
N TYR A 235 -4.76 8.48 4.93
CA TYR A 235 -4.95 9.10 3.60
C TYR A 235 -3.81 10.05 3.20
N GLU A 236 -2.98 10.49 4.14
CA GLU A 236 -1.78 11.26 3.82
C GLU A 236 -0.69 10.41 3.12
N LEU A 237 -0.73 9.07 3.27
CA LEU A 237 0.14 8.13 2.53
C LEU A 237 -0.29 7.90 1.08
N LEU A 238 -1.46 8.41 0.69
CA LEU A 238 -1.92 8.27 -0.69
C LEU A 238 -0.96 9.01 -1.64
N PRO A 239 -0.43 8.34 -2.67
CA PRO A 239 0.39 9.01 -3.67
C PRO A 239 -0.32 10.22 -4.27
N LYS A 240 0.42 11.28 -4.54
CA LYS A 240 -0.13 12.48 -5.19
C LYS A 240 -0.43 12.24 -6.66
N MET A 241 0.41 11.42 -7.31
CA MET A 241 0.22 10.99 -8.70
C MET A 241 0.48 9.49 -8.82
N ALA A 242 -0.37 8.80 -9.57
CA ALA A 242 -0.15 7.43 -10.03
C ALA A 242 0.04 7.40 -11.55
N ILE A 243 1.04 6.66 -12.04
CA ILE A 243 1.31 6.52 -13.48
C ILE A 243 1.23 5.04 -13.83
N VAL A 244 0.07 4.62 -14.34
CA VAL A 244 -0.22 3.23 -14.73
C VAL A 244 0.01 3.07 -16.22
N ASP A 245 1.28 2.84 -16.60
CA ASP A 245 1.68 2.56 -17.98
C ASP A 245 1.91 1.06 -18.15
N CYS A 246 1.11 0.40 -18.98
CA CYS A 246 1.23 -1.04 -19.17
C CYS A 246 2.59 -1.47 -19.75
N ASN A 247 3.35 -0.58 -20.39
CA ASN A 247 4.71 -0.88 -20.82
C ASN A 247 5.62 -1.30 -19.63
N MET A 248 5.33 -0.83 -18.43
CA MET A 248 6.07 -1.19 -17.22
C MET A 248 5.74 -2.61 -16.71
N MET A 249 4.68 -3.23 -17.20
CA MET A 249 4.16 -4.53 -16.73
C MET A 249 4.22 -5.64 -17.78
N MET A 250 4.37 -5.30 -19.06
CA MET A 250 4.24 -6.26 -20.18
C MET A 250 5.21 -7.44 -20.10
N ASN A 251 6.37 -7.26 -19.47
CA ASN A 251 7.40 -8.29 -19.34
C ASN A 251 7.34 -9.02 -17.99
N ALA A 252 6.25 -8.86 -17.24
CA ALA A 252 6.10 -9.55 -15.95
C ALA A 252 6.10 -11.08 -16.15
N PRO A 253 6.83 -11.84 -15.31
CA PRO A 253 6.79 -13.30 -15.36
C PRO A 253 5.37 -13.83 -15.14
N LYS A 254 5.04 -14.97 -15.77
CA LYS A 254 3.70 -15.59 -15.65
C LYS A 254 3.26 -15.82 -14.22
N GLY A 255 4.17 -16.24 -13.34
CA GLY A 255 3.88 -16.42 -11.92
C GLY A 255 3.48 -15.12 -11.22
N LEU A 256 4.15 -14.01 -11.53
CA LEU A 256 3.78 -12.69 -11.01
C LEU A 256 2.44 -12.23 -11.59
N THR A 257 2.23 -12.39 -12.91
CA THR A 257 0.98 -12.02 -13.57
C THR A 257 -0.22 -12.75 -12.95
N SER A 258 -0.12 -14.07 -12.73
CA SER A 258 -1.21 -14.83 -12.11
C SER A 258 -1.44 -14.45 -10.66
N ALA A 259 -0.37 -14.37 -9.86
CA ALA A 259 -0.48 -14.05 -8.43
C ALA A 259 -1.08 -12.66 -8.22
N SER A 260 -0.56 -11.65 -8.90
CA SER A 260 -1.07 -10.28 -8.79
C SER A 260 -2.49 -10.14 -9.35
N GLY A 261 -2.81 -10.83 -10.45
CA GLY A 261 -4.15 -10.81 -11.01
C GLY A 261 -5.21 -11.44 -10.10
N ILE A 262 -4.88 -12.55 -9.42
CA ILE A 262 -5.77 -13.16 -8.42
C ILE A 262 -5.87 -12.29 -7.16
N ASP A 263 -4.80 -11.65 -6.73
CA ASP A 263 -4.82 -10.66 -5.66
C ASP A 263 -5.81 -9.52 -5.98
N ALA A 264 -5.77 -8.99 -7.21
CA ALA A 264 -6.74 -8.00 -7.66
C ALA A 264 -8.20 -8.51 -7.66
N VAL A 265 -8.45 -9.79 -8.02
CA VAL A 265 -9.79 -10.41 -7.88
C VAL A 265 -10.23 -10.39 -6.43
N THR A 266 -9.35 -10.79 -5.52
CA THR A 266 -9.63 -10.81 -4.07
C THR A 266 -9.97 -9.41 -3.57
N HIS A 267 -9.18 -8.41 -3.93
CA HIS A 267 -9.43 -7.01 -3.58
C HIS A 267 -10.81 -6.53 -4.07
N CYS A 268 -11.19 -6.86 -5.31
CA CYS A 268 -12.49 -6.48 -5.84
C CYS A 268 -13.65 -7.14 -5.09
N LEU A 269 -13.53 -8.43 -4.78
CA LEU A 269 -14.56 -9.17 -4.02
C LEU A 269 -14.67 -8.63 -2.59
N GLU A 270 -13.54 -8.38 -1.93
CA GLU A 270 -13.53 -7.82 -0.57
C GLU A 270 -14.06 -6.38 -0.55
N ALA A 271 -13.72 -5.55 -1.53
CA ALA A 271 -14.26 -4.20 -1.65
C ALA A 271 -15.78 -4.22 -1.79
N TYR A 272 -16.31 -5.09 -2.65
CA TYR A 272 -17.75 -5.22 -2.87
C TYR A 272 -18.49 -5.75 -1.64
N ALA A 273 -17.87 -6.66 -0.89
CA ALA A 273 -18.44 -7.21 0.34
C ALA A 273 -18.16 -6.36 1.60
N SER A 274 -17.41 -5.27 1.47
CA SER A 274 -16.99 -4.43 2.59
C SER A 274 -18.17 -3.68 3.21
N MET A 275 -18.12 -3.51 4.53
CA MET A 275 -19.03 -2.57 5.22
C MET A 275 -18.76 -1.10 4.86
N MET A 276 -17.62 -0.81 4.24
CA MET A 276 -17.26 0.51 3.71
C MET A 276 -17.58 0.65 2.21
N ALA A 277 -18.29 -0.32 1.63
CA ALA A 277 -18.71 -0.27 0.24
C ALA A 277 -19.65 0.92 -0.01
N THR A 278 -19.51 1.51 -1.18
CA THR A 278 -20.34 2.59 -1.69
C THR A 278 -20.61 2.34 -3.16
N GLU A 279 -21.59 3.02 -3.75
CA GLU A 279 -21.87 2.92 -5.18
C GLU A 279 -20.64 3.27 -6.05
N TYR A 280 -19.74 4.12 -5.57
CA TYR A 280 -18.46 4.43 -6.23
C TYR A 280 -17.51 3.23 -6.23
N THR A 281 -17.31 2.61 -5.06
CA THR A 281 -16.40 1.47 -4.93
C THR A 281 -16.96 0.21 -5.58
N ASP A 282 -18.27 -0.01 -5.51
CA ASP A 282 -18.95 -1.15 -6.13
C ASP A 282 -18.83 -1.10 -7.66
N GLY A 283 -19.04 0.09 -8.25
CA GLY A 283 -18.88 0.28 -9.68
C GLY A 283 -17.45 -0.06 -10.15
N LEU A 284 -16.43 0.40 -9.42
CA LEU A 284 -15.02 0.10 -9.72
C LEU A 284 -14.71 -1.39 -9.54
N ALA A 285 -15.18 -2.01 -8.46
CA ALA A 285 -14.95 -3.42 -8.17
C ALA A 285 -15.56 -4.33 -9.25
N ILE A 286 -16.82 -4.10 -9.61
CA ILE A 286 -17.52 -4.89 -10.64
C ILE A 286 -16.85 -4.75 -12.00
N GLU A 287 -16.51 -3.54 -12.43
CA GLU A 287 -15.88 -3.33 -13.72
C GLU A 287 -14.47 -3.91 -13.77
N SER A 288 -13.73 -3.81 -12.66
CA SER A 288 -12.41 -4.44 -12.53
C SER A 288 -12.51 -5.96 -12.63
N LEU A 289 -13.46 -6.61 -11.95
CA LEU A 289 -13.68 -8.06 -12.06
C LEU A 289 -13.95 -8.49 -13.49
N LYS A 290 -14.83 -7.80 -14.22
CA LYS A 290 -15.12 -8.09 -15.63
C LYS A 290 -13.85 -8.03 -16.48
N ASN A 291 -13.03 -7.01 -16.28
CA ASN A 291 -11.78 -6.82 -17.00
C ASN A 291 -10.75 -7.91 -16.63
N ILE A 292 -10.60 -8.24 -15.35
CA ILE A 292 -9.66 -9.27 -14.89
C ILE A 292 -10.04 -10.63 -15.48
N PHE A 293 -11.30 -11.07 -15.37
CA PHE A 293 -11.73 -12.35 -15.92
C PHE A 293 -11.58 -12.41 -17.45
N LYS A 294 -11.74 -11.30 -18.13
CA LYS A 294 -11.59 -11.23 -19.58
C LYS A 294 -10.13 -11.24 -20.02
N TYR A 295 -9.25 -10.51 -19.34
CA TYR A 295 -7.91 -10.21 -19.84
C TYR A 295 -6.78 -10.94 -19.11
N LEU A 296 -6.95 -11.34 -17.85
CA LEU A 296 -5.90 -12.04 -17.09
C LEU A 296 -5.44 -13.34 -17.78
N PRO A 297 -6.32 -14.21 -18.31
CA PRO A 297 -5.86 -15.40 -19.04
C PRO A 297 -5.00 -15.03 -20.26
N ARG A 298 -5.39 -13.99 -20.99
CA ARG A 298 -4.63 -13.51 -22.17
C ARG A 298 -3.27 -12.94 -21.77
N ALA A 299 -3.23 -12.10 -20.74
CA ALA A 299 -1.98 -11.53 -20.22
C ALA A 299 -1.05 -12.61 -19.65
N TYR A 300 -1.60 -13.69 -19.07
CA TYR A 300 -0.82 -14.83 -18.62
C TYR A 300 -0.17 -15.60 -19.77
N GLU A 301 -0.87 -15.75 -20.88
CA GLU A 301 -0.33 -16.41 -22.08
C GLU A 301 0.72 -15.53 -22.76
N ASN A 302 0.42 -14.26 -22.94
CA ASN A 302 1.31 -13.28 -23.56
C ASN A 302 1.05 -11.87 -23.00
N GLY A 303 2.00 -11.34 -22.25
CA GLY A 303 1.89 -10.02 -21.60
C GLY A 303 1.74 -8.84 -22.58
N ALA A 304 1.98 -9.02 -23.87
CA ALA A 304 1.78 -8.00 -24.89
C ALA A 304 0.32 -7.93 -25.43
N ASN A 305 -0.56 -8.83 -24.98
CA ASN A 305 -1.95 -8.91 -25.44
C ASN A 305 -2.91 -8.06 -24.60
#